data_0930f7b258891ebbcde23908f0e9b2a7
#
_entry.id   0930f7b258891ebbcde23908f0e9b2a7
#
_cell.length_a   1.000
_cell.length_b   1.000
_cell.length_c   1.000
_cell.angle_alpha   90.00
_cell.angle_beta   90.00
_cell.angle_gamma   90.00
#
_symmetry.space_group_name_H-M   'P 1'
#
loop_
_entity.id
_entity.type
_entity.pdbx_description
1 polymer ?
#
loop_
_entity_poly.entity_id
_entity_poly.type
_entity_poly.pdbx_seq_one_letter_code
_entity_poly.pdbx_strand_id
1 'polypeptide(L)'
;MVLLDSNHTHEHVLAELELYAPLVSKGSYCVVWDTGVEDLPDSMCADRPWGKGNNPKTAVWEYRRRLKDEGRKARDGGALNFDYDYTIEHKIAITAAPDGFLKRV
;
A
#
# COMPACT_ATOMS: atom_id res chain seq x y z
N MET A 1 6.66 -4.44 11.55
CA MET A 1 6.09 -4.67 10.18
C MET A 1 4.58 -4.69 10.26
N VAL A 2 3.92 -4.13 9.29
CA VAL A 2 2.45 -4.11 9.18
C VAL A 2 2.04 -4.80 7.89
N LEU A 3 1.05 -5.68 7.95
CA LEU A 3 0.49 -6.40 6.79
C LEU A 3 -0.98 -5.99 6.63
N LEU A 4 -1.33 -5.42 5.49
CA LEU A 4 -2.70 -4.99 5.19
C LEU A 4 -3.32 -5.92 4.14
N ASP A 5 -4.25 -6.75 4.57
CA ASP A 5 -4.86 -7.80 3.75
C ASP A 5 -6.31 -8.08 4.18
N SER A 6 -7.13 -7.06 4.30
CA SER A 6 -8.52 -7.25 4.72
C SER A 6 -9.52 -6.95 3.61
N ASN A 7 -9.66 -5.71 3.19
CA ASN A 7 -10.61 -5.29 2.17
C ASN A 7 -9.87 -4.67 0.98
N HIS A 8 -10.40 -4.83 -0.24
CA HIS A 8 -9.72 -4.39 -1.46
C HIS A 8 -10.20 -3.02 -1.97
N THR A 9 -11.09 -2.34 -1.27
CA THR A 9 -11.52 -1.01 -1.68
C THR A 9 -10.47 0.05 -1.33
N HIS A 10 -10.34 1.05 -2.22
CA HIS A 10 -9.45 2.18 -2.00
C HIS A 10 -9.67 2.86 -0.65
N GLU A 11 -10.93 3.15 -0.34
CA GLU A 11 -11.29 3.84 0.91
C GLU A 11 -10.84 3.07 2.15
N HIS A 12 -11.09 1.74 2.17
CA HIS A 12 -10.74 0.91 3.32
C HIS A 12 -9.23 0.81 3.51
N VAL A 13 -8.49 0.53 2.43
CA VAL A 13 -7.03 0.40 2.49
C VAL A 13 -6.39 1.74 2.85
N LEU A 14 -6.91 2.85 2.32
CA LEU A 14 -6.40 4.17 2.69
C LEU A 14 -6.59 4.45 4.18
N ALA A 15 -7.75 4.11 4.74
CA ALA A 15 -8.00 4.24 6.18
C ALA A 15 -7.04 3.37 7.00
N GLU A 16 -6.76 2.14 6.56
CA GLU A 16 -5.79 1.27 7.22
C GLU A 16 -4.37 1.85 7.17
N LEU A 17 -3.96 2.38 6.03
CA LEU A 17 -2.66 3.04 5.89
C LEU A 17 -2.53 4.23 6.84
N GLU A 18 -3.57 5.06 6.94
CA GLU A 18 -3.60 6.20 7.85
C GLU A 18 -3.45 5.79 9.33
N LEU A 19 -4.05 4.65 9.72
CA LEU A 19 -4.04 4.16 11.09
C LEU A 19 -2.76 3.41 11.45
N TYR A 20 -2.25 2.57 10.55
CA TYR A 20 -1.22 1.59 10.89
C TYR A 20 0.17 1.88 10.32
N ALA A 21 0.27 2.54 9.16
CA ALA A 21 1.57 2.86 8.59
C ALA A 21 2.45 3.72 9.51
N PRO A 22 1.91 4.66 10.29
CA PRO A 22 2.71 5.43 11.25
C PRO A 22 3.39 4.61 12.34
N LEU A 23 2.95 3.36 12.55
CA LEU A 23 3.53 2.45 13.54
C LEU A 23 4.78 1.71 13.02
N VAL A 24 5.04 1.74 11.72
CA VAL A 24 6.18 1.05 11.10
C VAL A 24 7.48 1.72 11.51
N SER A 25 8.43 0.94 12.03
CA SER A 25 9.75 1.45 12.39
C SER A 25 10.57 1.79 11.14
N LYS A 26 11.50 2.73 11.27
CA LYS A 26 12.42 3.09 10.18
C LYS A 26 13.19 1.85 9.73
N GLY A 27 13.23 1.61 8.41
CA GLY A 27 13.87 0.42 7.84
C GLY A 27 12.99 -0.82 7.81
N SER A 28 11.79 -0.78 8.43
CA SER A 28 10.83 -1.88 8.39
C SER A 28 9.78 -1.65 7.29
N TYR A 29 8.80 -2.54 7.20
CA TYR A 29 7.87 -2.63 6.06
C TYR A 29 6.43 -2.46 6.46
N CYS A 30 5.67 -1.81 5.56
CA CYS A 30 4.24 -1.92 5.44
C CYS A 30 3.95 -2.66 4.13
N VAL A 31 3.35 -3.84 4.20
CA VAL A 31 3.02 -4.63 3.02
C VAL A 31 1.52 -4.51 2.75
N VAL A 32 1.20 -4.04 1.55
CA VAL A 32 -0.18 -3.89 1.09
C VAL A 32 -0.45 -4.97 0.05
N TRP A 33 -1.33 -5.91 0.39
CA TRP A 33 -1.67 -7.03 -0.47
C TRP A 33 -2.71 -6.65 -1.53
N ASP A 34 -2.81 -7.46 -2.56
CA ASP A 34 -3.80 -7.36 -3.65
C ASP A 34 -3.77 -6.03 -4.44
N THR A 35 -2.61 -5.38 -4.46
CA THR A 35 -2.38 -4.21 -5.33
C THR A 35 -2.49 -4.56 -6.81
N GLY A 36 -2.32 -5.84 -7.17
CA GLY A 36 -2.48 -6.32 -8.53
C GLY A 36 -3.89 -6.19 -9.10
N VAL A 37 -4.90 -5.91 -8.27
CA VAL A 37 -6.28 -5.66 -8.74
C VAL A 37 -6.34 -4.54 -9.77
N GLU A 38 -5.51 -3.50 -9.63
CA GLU A 38 -5.45 -2.38 -10.59
C GLU A 38 -5.13 -2.85 -12.02
N ASP A 39 -4.37 -3.93 -12.14
CA ASP A 39 -3.88 -4.45 -13.42
C ASP A 39 -4.78 -5.56 -13.99
N LEU A 40 -5.86 -5.92 -13.30
CA LEU A 40 -6.80 -6.94 -13.77
C LEU A 40 -7.81 -6.38 -14.76
N PRO A 41 -8.31 -7.23 -15.71
CA PRO A 41 -9.42 -6.82 -16.56
C PRO A 41 -10.69 -6.51 -15.75
N ASP A 42 -11.46 -5.54 -16.18
CA ASP A 42 -12.71 -5.13 -15.51
C ASP A 42 -13.68 -6.30 -15.31
N SER A 43 -13.70 -7.26 -16.25
CA SER A 43 -14.55 -8.44 -16.18
C SER A 43 -14.27 -9.33 -14.96
N MET A 44 -13.07 -9.29 -14.40
CA MET A 44 -12.71 -10.07 -13.22
C MET A 44 -13.21 -9.46 -11.90
N CYS A 45 -13.61 -8.19 -11.94
CA CYS A 45 -14.10 -7.46 -10.76
C CYS A 45 -15.53 -6.96 -10.93
N ALA A 46 -16.27 -7.44 -11.96
CA ALA A 46 -17.58 -6.93 -12.32
C ALA A 46 -18.62 -7.02 -11.19
N ASP A 47 -18.51 -8.02 -10.33
CA ASP A 47 -19.43 -8.26 -9.20
C ASP A 47 -18.81 -7.86 -7.83
N ARG A 48 -17.72 -7.11 -7.84
CA ARG A 48 -17.02 -6.68 -6.64
C ARG A 48 -17.11 -5.19 -6.42
N PRO A 49 -17.05 -4.70 -5.15
CA PRO A 49 -17.03 -3.27 -4.86
C PRO A 49 -15.71 -2.58 -5.22
N TRP A 50 -14.69 -3.33 -5.60
CA TRP A 50 -13.39 -2.82 -6.04
C TRP A 50 -13.14 -3.15 -7.50
N GLY A 51 -12.17 -2.46 -8.09
CA GLY A 51 -11.78 -2.65 -9.49
C GLY A 51 -10.74 -1.61 -9.88
N LYS A 52 -10.56 -1.38 -11.18
CA LYS A 52 -9.64 -0.37 -11.67
C LYS A 52 -10.01 1.02 -11.13
N GLY A 53 -9.04 1.74 -10.58
CA GLY A 53 -9.25 3.05 -9.95
C GLY A 53 -9.74 3.00 -8.50
N ASN A 54 -10.11 1.81 -7.99
CA ASN A 54 -10.63 1.62 -6.65
C ASN A 54 -10.12 0.29 -6.07
N ASN A 55 -8.92 0.30 -5.53
CA ASN A 55 -8.24 -0.90 -5.07
C ASN A 55 -7.05 -0.56 -4.14
N PRO A 56 -6.35 -1.56 -3.59
CA PRO A 56 -5.22 -1.30 -2.71
C PRO A 56 -4.08 -0.48 -3.35
N LYS A 57 -3.79 -0.68 -4.64
CA LYS A 57 -2.72 0.08 -5.31
C LYS A 57 -3.05 1.57 -5.37
N THR A 58 -4.28 1.93 -5.72
CA THR A 58 -4.71 3.33 -5.77
C THR A 58 -4.66 3.99 -4.40
N ALA A 59 -4.94 3.24 -3.34
CA ALA A 59 -4.81 3.72 -1.97
C ALA A 59 -3.34 4.01 -1.61
N VAL A 60 -2.41 3.14 -2.02
CA VAL A 60 -0.97 3.36 -1.83
C VAL A 60 -0.51 4.62 -2.54
N TRP A 61 -0.95 4.83 -3.79
CA TRP A 61 -0.60 6.04 -4.54
C TRP A 61 -1.05 7.31 -3.83
N GLU A 62 -2.30 7.34 -3.38
CA GLU A 62 -2.83 8.50 -2.65
C GLU A 62 -2.13 8.72 -1.33
N TYR A 63 -1.90 7.66 -0.55
CA TYR A 63 -1.24 7.77 0.73
C TYR A 63 0.18 8.33 0.61
N ARG A 64 0.97 7.80 -0.34
CA ARG A 64 2.33 8.29 -0.58
C ARG A 64 2.33 9.76 -1.00
N ARG A 65 1.36 10.16 -1.83
CA ARG A 65 1.19 11.57 -2.20
C ARG A 65 0.91 12.44 -0.97
N ARG A 66 0.01 12.00 -0.09
CA ARG A 66 -0.31 12.71 1.16
C ARG A 66 0.92 12.88 2.05
N LEU A 67 1.71 11.82 2.22
CA LEU A 67 2.94 11.90 3.01
C LEU A 67 3.90 12.93 2.45
N LYS A 68 4.07 12.97 1.14
CA LYS A 68 4.95 13.93 0.46
C LYS A 68 4.46 15.37 0.63
N ASP A 69 3.16 15.59 0.45
CA ASP A 69 2.57 16.93 0.47
C ASP A 69 2.41 17.50 1.88
N GLU A 70 2.12 16.65 2.86
CA GLU A 70 1.77 17.07 4.22
C GLU A 70 2.93 16.95 5.22
N GLY A 71 4.01 16.25 4.88
CA GLY A 71 5.18 16.11 5.74
C GLY A 71 4.87 15.42 7.06
N ARG A 72 4.13 14.31 7.05
CA ARG A 72 3.68 13.62 8.26
C ARG A 72 4.81 12.97 9.03
N LYS A 73 4.59 12.78 10.32
CA LYS A 73 5.52 12.08 11.21
C LYS A 73 4.98 10.71 11.60
N ALA A 74 5.90 9.77 11.80
CA ALA A 74 5.60 8.47 12.37
C ALA A 74 5.39 8.59 13.89
N ARG A 75 4.90 7.53 14.49
CA ARG A 75 4.66 7.48 15.94
C ARG A 75 5.93 7.68 16.75
N ASP A 76 7.09 7.29 16.23
CA ASP A 76 8.39 7.50 16.87
C ASP A 76 8.89 8.96 16.76
N GLY A 77 8.13 9.85 16.14
CA GLY A 77 8.50 11.26 15.95
C GLY A 77 9.35 11.55 14.72
N GLY A 78 9.84 10.53 14.04
CA GLY A 78 10.62 10.69 12.81
C GLY A 78 9.72 10.95 11.60
N ALA A 79 10.33 11.43 10.50
CA ALA A 79 9.62 11.62 9.24
C ALA A 79 9.02 10.30 8.75
N LEU A 80 7.81 10.35 8.21
CA LEU A 80 7.10 9.17 7.70
C LEU A 80 7.11 9.20 6.19
N ASN A 81 7.97 8.39 5.58
CA ASN A 81 8.05 8.21 4.14
C ASN A 81 8.28 6.75 3.81
N PHE A 82 7.76 6.32 2.66
CA PHE A 82 7.90 4.95 2.17
C PHE A 82 8.39 4.94 0.73
N ASP A 83 9.34 4.05 0.46
CA ASP A 83 9.75 3.73 -0.90
C ASP A 83 9.28 2.32 -1.25
N TYR A 84 9.04 2.07 -2.54
CA TYR A 84 8.79 0.72 -3.04
C TYR A 84 10.07 -0.10 -2.96
N ASP A 85 10.00 -1.28 -2.38
CA ASP A 85 11.12 -2.21 -2.38
C ASP A 85 10.92 -3.30 -3.44
N TYR A 86 11.41 -3.04 -4.63
CA TYR A 86 11.31 -3.98 -5.76
C TYR A 86 12.26 -5.17 -5.65
N THR A 87 13.23 -5.14 -4.71
CA THR A 87 14.15 -6.28 -4.55
C THR A 87 13.42 -7.52 -4.08
N ILE A 88 12.38 -7.37 -3.28
CA ILE A 88 11.53 -8.47 -2.83
C ILE A 88 10.74 -9.04 -4.01
N GLU A 89 10.10 -8.18 -4.81
CA GLU A 89 9.33 -8.60 -5.98
C GLU A 89 10.20 -9.36 -6.99
N HIS A 90 11.41 -8.87 -7.23
CA HIS A 90 12.35 -9.52 -8.16
C HIS A 90 12.80 -10.91 -7.67
N LYS A 91 12.87 -11.11 -6.35
CA LYS A 91 13.26 -12.41 -5.77
C LYS A 91 12.17 -13.46 -5.89
N ILE A 92 10.92 -13.06 -5.78
CA ILE A 92 9.78 -14.01 -5.81
C ILE A 92 9.18 -14.16 -7.20
N ALA A 93 9.59 -13.37 -8.16
CA ALA A 93 9.19 -13.36 -9.58
C ALA A 93 7.70 -13.07 -9.82
N ILE A 94 6.77 -13.63 -9.03
CA ILE A 94 5.33 -13.40 -9.11
C ILE A 94 4.82 -13.03 -7.72
N THR A 95 3.99 -11.99 -7.64
CA THR A 95 3.42 -11.54 -6.38
C THR A 95 1.99 -11.00 -6.56
N ALA A 96 1.13 -11.18 -5.55
CA ALA A 96 -0.17 -10.52 -5.46
C ALA A 96 -0.06 -9.06 -4.97
N ALA A 97 1.14 -8.61 -4.62
CA ALA A 97 1.39 -7.28 -4.08
C ALA A 97 2.41 -6.48 -4.93
N PRO A 98 2.21 -6.34 -6.27
CA PRO A 98 3.09 -5.48 -7.07
C PRO A 98 2.97 -4.03 -6.57
N ASP A 99 4.10 -3.37 -6.33
CA ASP A 99 4.17 -2.05 -5.70
C ASP A 99 3.58 -2.02 -4.27
N GLY A 100 3.44 -3.18 -3.61
CA GLY A 100 2.87 -3.28 -2.27
C GLY A 100 3.89 -3.41 -1.14
N PHE A 101 5.16 -3.62 -1.46
CA PHE A 101 6.21 -3.73 -0.44
C PHE A 101 6.80 -2.35 -0.15
N LEU A 102 6.25 -1.68 0.87
CA LEU A 102 6.62 -0.32 1.22
C LEU A 102 7.63 -0.34 2.37
N LYS A 103 8.85 0.06 2.08
CA LYS A 103 9.91 0.19 3.11
C LYS A 103 9.93 1.60 3.65
N ARG A 104 9.85 1.75 4.96
CA ARG A 104 9.99 3.07 5.59
C ARG A 104 11.45 3.52 5.53
N VAL A 105 11.65 4.67 4.96
CA VAL A 105 12.98 5.27 4.77
C VAL A 105 13.25 6.44 5.72
#